data_a3e4d17b399c157d2a3fa890af94d5c7
#
_entry.id   a3e4d17b399c157d2a3fa890af94d5c7
#
_cell.length_a   1.000
_cell.length_b   1.000
_cell.length_c   1.000
_cell.angle_alpha   90.00
_cell.angle_beta   90.00
_cell.angle_gamma   90.00
#
_symmetry.space_group_name_H-M   'P 1'
#
loop_
_entity.id
_entity.type
_entity.pdbx_description
1 polymer ?
#
loop_
_entity_poly.entity_id
_entity_poly.type
_entity_poly.pdbx_seq_one_letter_code
_entity_poly.pdbx_strand_id
1 'polypeptide(L)'
;RHPLNWKDKDFYDEDSLNNELERVFDICHGCRRCVSLCKSFPTLFDLIDESETFEVDGVDKADYKKVVDQCYLCDLCYIAKCPYVPPHDFNVDFPHLMLRAKAIQFKKGETKLSHKILTSPQKVGAIASMPVISPVVNWSNKNKTLRKVTQKVLGVHENAVVPTYHSKNLSKLFVEEKTESDFKVAIFGTCYGEYNDPKTVIDLVDVLRHNNVEVKLIKKTQCCGMPKMELGDLDSVDKYANENIEPLIELVKDGFKLIAPIPSCVLMFKNELPMILNE
;
A
#
# COMPACT_ATOMS: atom_id res chain seq x y z
N ARG A 1 14.48 12.24 -1.28
CA ARG A 1 14.35 10.93 -0.62
C ARG A 1 15.52 10.04 -1.01
N HIS A 2 15.94 9.14 -0.12
CA HIS A 2 17.05 8.24 -0.39
C HIS A 2 16.55 6.86 -0.82
N PRO A 3 17.26 6.14 -1.74
CA PRO A 3 16.94 4.77 -2.08
C PRO A 3 16.94 3.85 -0.85
N LEU A 4 16.07 2.84 -0.89
CA LEU A 4 16.02 1.81 0.14
C LEU A 4 17.00 0.70 -0.19
N ASN A 5 18.12 0.63 0.53
CA ASN A 5 19.11 -0.45 0.35
C ASN A 5 18.64 -1.74 1.06
N TRP A 6 17.40 -2.15 0.81
CA TRP A 6 16.75 -3.25 1.51
C TRP A 6 17.34 -4.64 1.22
N LYS A 7 18.17 -4.77 0.19
CA LYS A 7 18.90 -6.01 -0.11
C LYS A 7 20.17 -6.15 0.74
N ASP A 8 20.63 -5.07 1.36
CA ASP A 8 21.80 -5.09 2.23
C ASP A 8 21.48 -5.68 3.60
N LYS A 9 22.47 -6.35 4.20
CA LYS A 9 22.32 -6.94 5.55
C LYS A 9 22.09 -5.89 6.63
N ASP A 10 22.71 -4.73 6.49
CA ASP A 10 22.66 -3.63 7.45
C ASP A 10 21.26 -3.00 7.54
N PHE A 11 20.46 -3.14 6.47
CA PHE A 11 19.04 -2.74 6.49
C PHE A 11 18.25 -3.50 7.56
N TYR A 12 18.63 -4.73 7.87
CA TYR A 12 17.97 -5.63 8.81
C TYR A 12 18.61 -5.65 10.20
N ASP A 13 19.59 -4.78 10.45
CA ASP A 13 20.19 -4.61 11.77
C ASP A 13 19.23 -3.90 12.73
N GLU A 14 18.89 -4.60 13.83
CA GLU A 14 17.88 -4.13 14.79
C GLU A 14 18.38 -3.03 15.71
N ASP A 15 19.64 -3.06 16.08
CA ASP A 15 20.21 -2.03 16.93
C ASP A 15 20.28 -0.70 16.18
N SER A 16 20.69 -0.76 14.91
CA SER A 16 20.66 0.39 14.01
C SER A 16 19.23 0.90 13.77
N LEU A 17 18.24 -0.02 13.61
CA LEU A 17 16.84 0.37 13.49
C LEU A 17 16.35 1.09 14.76
N ASN A 18 16.60 0.51 15.94
CA ASN A 18 16.14 1.06 17.22
C ASN A 18 16.74 2.44 17.50
N ASN A 19 18.01 2.63 17.18
CA ASN A 19 18.67 3.94 17.32
C ASN A 19 18.05 4.99 16.38
N GLU A 20 17.71 4.61 15.15
CA GLU A 20 17.07 5.51 14.20
C GLU A 20 15.60 5.78 14.57
N LEU A 21 14.86 4.78 15.09
CA LEU A 21 13.52 4.99 15.63
C LEU A 21 13.54 5.99 16.78
N GLU A 22 14.43 5.83 17.74
CA GLU A 22 14.59 6.71 18.89
C GLU A 22 14.89 8.16 18.42
N ARG A 23 15.86 8.33 17.53
CA ARG A 23 16.23 9.63 16.96
C ARG A 23 15.04 10.32 16.25
N VAL A 24 14.33 9.59 15.40
CA VAL A 24 13.20 10.15 14.64
C VAL A 24 12.00 10.42 15.55
N PHE A 25 11.74 9.55 16.51
CA PHE A 25 10.65 9.74 17.47
C PHE A 25 10.86 10.96 18.38
N ASP A 26 12.10 11.22 18.77
CA ASP A 26 12.48 12.43 19.51
C ASP A 26 12.20 13.70 18.69
N ILE A 27 12.61 13.74 17.43
CA ILE A 27 12.29 14.86 16.52
C ILE A 27 10.77 15.03 16.36
N CYS A 28 10.04 13.92 16.21
CA CYS A 28 8.57 13.94 16.06
C CYS A 28 7.89 14.41 17.35
N HIS A 29 8.41 14.01 18.53
CA HIS A 29 7.92 14.43 19.83
C HIS A 29 8.07 15.94 20.01
N GLY A 30 9.24 16.49 19.75
CA GLY A 30 9.48 17.95 19.84
C GLY A 30 8.65 18.77 18.86
N CYS A 31 8.23 18.19 17.72
CA CYS A 31 7.50 18.90 16.67
C CYS A 31 5.97 18.73 16.74
N ARG A 32 5.45 17.55 16.97
CA ARG A 32 4.02 17.14 17.08
C ARG A 32 3.08 17.58 15.95
N ARG A 33 3.57 18.11 14.82
CA ARG A 33 2.73 18.63 13.72
C ARG A 33 1.83 17.59 13.07
N CYS A 34 2.18 16.32 13.18
CA CYS A 34 1.48 15.21 12.53
C CYS A 34 0.43 14.54 13.43
N VAL A 35 0.16 15.05 14.64
CA VAL A 35 -0.75 14.44 15.63
C VAL A 35 -2.13 14.10 15.07
N SER A 36 -2.68 14.92 14.17
CA SER A 36 -4.01 14.71 13.57
C SER A 36 -3.99 13.96 12.25
N LEU A 37 -2.82 13.53 11.78
CA LEU A 37 -2.68 12.98 10.42
C LEU A 37 -3.08 11.52 10.32
N CYS A 38 -2.65 10.69 11.28
CA CYS A 38 -2.96 9.26 11.35
C CYS A 38 -2.80 8.74 12.78
N LYS A 39 -3.04 7.45 13.00
CA LYS A 39 -2.97 6.83 14.33
C LYS A 39 -1.54 6.63 14.85
N SER A 40 -0.51 6.52 14.00
CA SER A 40 0.88 6.36 14.43
C SER A 40 1.35 7.47 15.37
N PHE A 41 1.03 8.72 15.04
CA PHE A 41 1.53 9.87 15.81
C PHE A 41 0.87 10.02 17.17
N PRO A 42 -0.47 9.96 17.33
CA PRO A 42 -1.05 9.89 18.66
C PRO A 42 -0.52 8.73 19.49
N THR A 43 -0.39 7.54 18.91
CA THR A 43 0.19 6.38 19.60
C THR A 43 1.61 6.65 20.10
N LEU A 44 2.45 7.30 19.27
CA LEU A 44 3.80 7.70 19.68
C LEU A 44 3.76 8.69 20.84
N PHE A 45 2.93 9.73 20.72
CA PHE A 45 2.89 10.79 21.72
C PHE A 45 2.27 10.34 23.04
N ASP A 46 1.26 9.47 23.00
CA ASP A 46 0.66 8.86 24.19
C ASP A 46 1.71 8.00 24.94
N LEU A 47 2.50 7.18 24.21
CA LEU A 47 3.57 6.39 24.82
C LEU A 47 4.63 7.26 25.51
N ILE A 48 4.98 8.40 24.93
CA ILE A 48 5.97 9.32 25.51
C ILE A 48 5.35 10.08 26.71
N ASP A 49 4.13 10.60 26.53
CA ASP A 49 3.45 11.37 27.58
C ASP A 49 3.06 10.51 28.80
N GLU A 50 2.98 9.20 28.65
CA GLU A 50 2.75 8.21 29.72
C GLU A 50 4.05 7.62 30.29
N SER A 51 5.23 7.92 29.72
CA SER A 51 6.52 7.43 30.21
C SER A 51 6.96 8.17 31.48
N GLU A 52 7.87 7.56 32.25
CA GLU A 52 8.36 8.14 33.51
C GLU A 52 9.14 9.45 33.29
N THR A 53 9.86 9.56 32.17
CA THR A 53 10.70 10.74 31.85
C THR A 53 9.95 11.79 31.05
N PHE A 54 8.77 11.48 30.49
CA PHE A 54 8.07 12.28 29.48
C PHE A 54 8.90 12.53 28.21
N GLU A 55 9.88 11.67 27.95
CA GLU A 55 10.79 11.70 26.81
C GLU A 55 10.85 10.32 26.16
N VAL A 56 11.46 10.25 24.97
CA VAL A 56 11.53 8.99 24.18
C VAL A 56 12.35 7.92 24.90
N ASP A 57 13.35 8.32 25.68
CA ASP A 57 14.21 7.40 26.45
C ASP A 57 13.46 6.66 27.56
N GLY A 58 12.33 7.20 28.02
CA GLY A 58 11.44 6.55 28.98
C GLY A 58 10.51 5.51 28.37
N VAL A 59 10.45 5.39 27.05
CA VAL A 59 9.58 4.42 26.36
C VAL A 59 10.33 3.10 26.11
N ASP A 60 9.72 1.97 26.51
CA ASP A 60 10.29 0.66 26.19
C ASP A 60 10.38 0.48 24.66
N LYS A 61 11.57 0.09 24.16
CA LYS A 61 11.79 -0.16 22.73
C LYS A 61 10.88 -1.24 22.15
N ALA A 62 10.41 -2.16 22.97
CA ALA A 62 9.40 -3.15 22.56
C ALA A 62 8.06 -2.49 22.19
N ASP A 63 7.74 -1.33 22.76
CA ASP A 63 6.52 -0.58 22.51
C ASP A 63 6.56 0.24 21.21
N TYR A 64 7.75 0.47 20.63
CA TYR A 64 7.88 1.11 19.31
C TYR A 64 7.09 0.38 18.23
N LYS A 65 6.94 -0.95 18.39
CA LYS A 65 6.09 -1.75 17.50
C LYS A 65 4.64 -1.26 17.44
N LYS A 66 4.10 -0.72 18.53
CA LYS A 66 2.73 -0.17 18.56
C LYS A 66 2.59 1.00 17.59
N VAL A 67 3.62 1.84 17.47
CA VAL A 67 3.67 2.96 16.51
C VAL A 67 3.81 2.46 15.08
N VAL A 68 4.72 1.50 14.85
CA VAL A 68 4.96 0.87 13.54
C VAL A 68 3.69 0.22 12.99
N ASP A 69 2.96 -0.51 13.82
CA ASP A 69 1.73 -1.22 13.43
C ASP A 69 0.60 -0.27 13.00
N GLN A 70 0.62 1.00 13.42
CA GLN A 70 -0.36 2.01 13.04
C GLN A 70 0.00 2.77 11.74
N CYS A 71 1.17 2.57 11.18
CA CYS A 71 1.59 3.22 9.95
C CYS A 71 1.14 2.44 8.71
N TYR A 72 0.41 3.12 7.82
CA TYR A 72 -0.08 2.57 6.54
C TYR A 72 0.78 2.95 5.34
N LEU A 73 1.96 3.52 5.56
CA LEU A 73 2.91 3.91 4.50
C LEU A 73 2.27 4.78 3.40
N CYS A 74 1.36 5.67 3.78
CA CYS A 74 0.63 6.54 2.84
C CYS A 74 1.40 7.79 2.42
N ASP A 75 2.58 8.00 2.97
CA ASP A 75 3.50 9.13 2.71
C ASP A 75 2.97 10.54 3.02
N LEU A 76 1.75 10.71 3.51
CA LEU A 76 1.19 12.04 3.77
C LEU A 76 2.02 12.87 4.76
N CYS A 77 2.63 12.24 5.77
CA CYS A 77 3.54 12.93 6.68
C CYS A 77 4.80 13.42 5.95
N TYR A 78 5.37 12.63 5.07
CA TYR A 78 6.57 12.97 4.29
C TYR A 78 6.28 14.05 3.24
N ILE A 79 5.25 13.85 2.42
CA ILE A 79 4.97 14.71 1.26
C ILE A 79 4.39 16.07 1.68
N ALA A 80 3.52 16.11 2.70
CA ALA A 80 2.68 17.27 2.95
C ALA A 80 2.92 17.96 4.31
N LYS A 81 3.53 17.31 5.28
CA LYS A 81 3.56 17.84 6.68
C LYS A 81 4.92 18.04 7.28
N CYS A 82 5.87 17.13 7.05
CA CYS A 82 7.15 17.16 7.75
C CYS A 82 8.08 18.22 7.17
N PRO A 83 8.55 19.19 7.97
CA PRO A 83 9.53 20.18 7.50
C PRO A 83 10.96 19.64 7.53
N TYR A 84 11.18 18.47 8.11
CA TYR A 84 12.49 17.88 8.40
C TYR A 84 12.89 16.78 7.41
N VAL A 85 12.14 16.63 6.31
CA VAL A 85 12.52 15.70 5.23
C VAL A 85 13.74 16.22 4.47
N PRO A 86 14.49 15.37 3.76
CA PRO A 86 15.58 15.82 2.91
C PRO A 86 15.15 16.98 1.96
N PRO A 87 15.96 18.04 1.79
CA PRO A 87 17.39 18.17 2.18
C PRO A 87 17.65 18.75 3.58
N HIS A 88 16.69 18.73 4.50
CA HIS A 88 16.90 19.21 5.86
C HIS A 88 17.92 18.33 6.60
N ASP A 89 18.77 18.93 7.47
CA ASP A 89 19.84 18.23 8.21
C ASP A 89 19.33 17.07 9.07
N PHE A 90 18.10 17.16 9.59
CA PHE A 90 17.49 16.07 10.35
C PHE A 90 17.15 14.85 9.51
N ASN A 91 17.04 14.99 8.19
CA ASN A 91 16.89 13.90 7.23
C ASN A 91 15.81 12.86 7.64
N VAL A 92 14.64 13.33 8.06
CA VAL A 92 13.56 12.47 8.55
C VAL A 92 12.81 11.82 7.40
N ASP A 93 12.77 10.49 7.38
CA ASP A 93 11.88 9.70 6.51
C ASP A 93 11.08 8.71 7.36
N PHE A 94 10.03 9.20 8.02
CA PHE A 94 9.21 8.40 8.90
C PHE A 94 8.56 7.20 8.19
N PRO A 95 7.96 7.31 6.98
CA PRO A 95 7.35 6.16 6.32
C PRO A 95 8.35 5.05 6.00
N HIS A 96 9.53 5.38 5.45
CA HIS A 96 10.54 4.38 5.12
C HIS A 96 11.19 3.77 6.36
N LEU A 97 11.28 4.51 7.46
CA LEU A 97 11.70 3.96 8.75
C LEU A 97 10.69 2.93 9.27
N MET A 98 9.38 3.24 9.16
CA MET A 98 8.32 2.27 9.51
C MET A 98 8.35 1.05 8.57
N LEU A 99 8.61 1.26 7.28
CA LEU A 99 8.78 0.16 6.31
C LEU A 99 9.96 -0.74 6.69
N ARG A 100 11.11 -0.15 7.07
CA ARG A 100 12.27 -0.92 7.55
C ARG A 100 11.90 -1.80 8.75
N ALA A 101 11.21 -1.23 9.73
CA ALA A 101 10.76 -1.99 10.90
C ALA A 101 9.82 -3.15 10.52
N LYS A 102 8.85 -2.91 9.63
CA LYS A 102 7.92 -3.94 9.12
C LYS A 102 8.66 -5.02 8.33
N ALA A 103 9.65 -4.67 7.52
CA ALA A 103 10.45 -5.63 6.76
C ALA A 103 11.27 -6.56 7.68
N ILE A 104 11.84 -6.02 8.76
CA ILE A 104 12.52 -6.82 9.78
C ILE A 104 11.55 -7.79 10.46
N GLN A 105 10.38 -7.33 10.87
CA GLN A 105 9.34 -8.19 11.48
C GLN A 105 8.88 -9.29 10.51
N PHE A 106 8.70 -8.95 9.22
CA PHE A 106 8.34 -9.92 8.20
C PHE A 106 9.40 -11.01 8.02
N LYS A 107 10.67 -10.60 7.94
CA LYS A 107 11.82 -11.51 7.78
C LYS A 107 12.02 -12.43 8.98
N LYS A 108 11.70 -11.96 10.18
CA LYS A 108 11.68 -12.77 11.42
C LYS A 108 10.52 -13.77 11.48
N GLY A 109 9.55 -13.69 10.59
CA GLY A 109 8.37 -14.53 10.61
C GLY A 109 7.31 -14.13 11.66
N GLU A 110 7.39 -12.94 12.21
CA GLU A 110 6.44 -12.42 13.21
C GLU A 110 5.08 -12.02 12.61
N THR A 111 4.93 -12.14 11.30
CA THR A 111 3.72 -11.76 10.56
C THR A 111 2.69 -12.88 10.59
N LYS A 112 1.46 -12.57 11.01
CA LYS A 112 0.35 -13.54 11.07
C LYS A 112 -0.04 -14.01 9.66
N LEU A 113 -0.46 -15.28 9.54
CA LEU A 113 -0.96 -15.84 8.28
C LEU A 113 -2.17 -15.06 7.74
N SER A 114 -3.05 -14.57 8.63
CA SER A 114 -4.18 -13.72 8.25
C SER A 114 -3.73 -12.46 7.52
N HIS A 115 -2.65 -11.80 7.96
CA HIS A 115 -2.09 -10.62 7.30
C HIS A 115 -1.54 -10.98 5.91
N LYS A 116 -0.85 -12.14 5.77
CA LYS A 116 -0.35 -12.63 4.47
C LYS A 116 -1.48 -12.88 3.46
N ILE A 117 -2.64 -13.37 3.93
CA ILE A 117 -3.84 -13.56 3.11
C ILE A 117 -4.44 -12.21 2.69
N LEU A 118 -4.67 -11.32 3.66
CA LEU A 118 -5.29 -10.01 3.42
C LEU A 118 -4.43 -9.12 2.49
N THR A 119 -3.11 -9.24 2.55
CA THR A 119 -2.18 -8.52 1.67
C THR A 119 -1.94 -9.21 0.31
N SER A 120 -2.77 -10.18 -0.04
CA SER A 120 -2.75 -10.86 -1.35
C SER A 120 -4.05 -10.61 -2.15
N PRO A 121 -4.47 -9.34 -2.37
CA PRO A 121 -5.79 -9.01 -2.91
C PRO A 121 -6.02 -9.57 -4.31
N GLN A 122 -4.98 -9.72 -5.12
CA GLN A 122 -5.11 -10.30 -6.45
C GLN A 122 -5.47 -11.79 -6.40
N LYS A 123 -4.80 -12.57 -5.56
CA LYS A 123 -5.09 -14.01 -5.42
C LYS A 123 -6.46 -14.24 -4.77
N VAL A 124 -6.74 -13.50 -3.70
CA VAL A 124 -8.03 -13.55 -3.00
C VAL A 124 -9.15 -13.10 -3.93
N GLY A 125 -8.97 -12.00 -4.65
CA GLY A 125 -9.93 -11.46 -5.60
C GLY A 125 -10.24 -12.42 -6.73
N ALA A 126 -9.22 -13.05 -7.32
CA ALA A 126 -9.40 -14.02 -8.40
C ALA A 126 -10.29 -15.20 -7.97
N ILE A 127 -10.11 -15.73 -6.76
CA ILE A 127 -10.93 -16.81 -6.21
C ILE A 127 -12.32 -16.30 -5.83
N ALA A 128 -12.38 -15.21 -5.05
CA ALA A 128 -13.64 -14.69 -4.51
C ALA A 128 -14.58 -14.13 -5.60
N SER A 129 -14.04 -13.78 -6.77
CA SER A 129 -14.82 -13.29 -7.93
C SER A 129 -15.32 -14.40 -8.87
N MET A 130 -15.03 -15.68 -8.59
CA MET A 130 -15.58 -16.78 -9.39
C MET A 130 -17.12 -16.77 -9.32
N PRO A 131 -17.84 -17.06 -10.43
CA PRO A 131 -19.30 -16.92 -10.50
C PRO A 131 -20.07 -17.68 -9.40
N VAL A 132 -19.58 -18.85 -9.00
CA VAL A 132 -20.20 -19.67 -7.94
C VAL A 132 -19.80 -19.19 -6.54
N ILE A 133 -18.59 -18.65 -6.39
CA ILE A 133 -18.01 -18.26 -5.08
C ILE A 133 -18.45 -16.86 -4.69
N SER A 134 -18.52 -15.94 -5.64
CA SER A 134 -18.77 -14.52 -5.31
C SER A 134 -20.12 -14.28 -4.61
N PRO A 135 -21.25 -14.93 -4.95
CA PRO A 135 -22.48 -14.77 -4.19
C PRO A 135 -22.36 -15.26 -2.74
N VAL A 136 -21.65 -16.38 -2.53
CA VAL A 136 -21.44 -16.97 -1.19
C VAL A 136 -20.57 -16.06 -0.33
N VAL A 137 -19.45 -15.57 -0.87
CA VAL A 137 -18.55 -14.64 -0.18
C VAL A 137 -19.28 -13.33 0.17
N ASN A 138 -19.99 -12.75 -0.79
CA ASN A 138 -20.73 -11.51 -0.58
C ASN A 138 -21.86 -11.67 0.43
N TRP A 139 -22.54 -12.81 0.43
CA TRP A 139 -23.55 -13.14 1.43
C TRP A 139 -22.90 -13.29 2.84
N SER A 140 -21.78 -14.02 2.92
CA SER A 140 -21.06 -14.20 4.19
C SER A 140 -20.59 -12.87 4.77
N ASN A 141 -20.13 -11.95 3.92
CA ASN A 141 -19.70 -10.61 4.32
C ASN A 141 -20.83 -9.72 4.88
N LYS A 142 -22.09 -10.04 4.57
CA LYS A 142 -23.28 -9.36 5.11
C LYS A 142 -23.86 -10.05 6.33
N ASN A 143 -23.49 -11.31 6.59
CA ASN A 143 -24.02 -12.08 7.70
C ASN A 143 -23.28 -11.77 9.01
N LYS A 144 -23.97 -11.23 10.01
CA LYS A 144 -23.38 -10.79 11.29
C LYS A 144 -22.65 -11.92 12.04
N THR A 145 -23.19 -13.14 12.02
CA THR A 145 -22.58 -14.29 12.70
C THR A 145 -21.26 -14.70 12.02
N LEU A 146 -21.25 -14.77 10.68
CA LEU A 146 -20.04 -15.10 9.92
C LEU A 146 -18.99 -13.99 10.03
N ARG A 147 -19.42 -12.73 10.12
CA ARG A 147 -18.50 -11.59 10.37
C ARG A 147 -17.77 -11.73 11.70
N LYS A 148 -18.43 -12.20 12.76
CA LYS A 148 -17.75 -12.51 14.05
C LYS A 148 -16.72 -13.62 13.91
N VAL A 149 -17.00 -14.65 13.10
CA VAL A 149 -16.03 -15.71 12.80
C VAL A 149 -14.84 -15.12 11.99
N THR A 150 -15.12 -14.32 10.97
CA THR A 150 -14.09 -13.63 10.17
C THR A 150 -13.18 -12.76 11.05
N GLN A 151 -13.76 -12.04 12.03
CA GLN A 151 -12.98 -11.25 12.99
C GLN A 151 -12.04 -12.11 13.82
N LYS A 152 -12.49 -13.27 14.30
CA LYS A 152 -11.64 -14.19 15.08
C LYS A 152 -10.51 -14.80 14.26
N VAL A 153 -10.78 -15.12 13.00
CA VAL A 153 -9.83 -15.84 12.12
C VAL A 153 -8.88 -14.89 11.41
N LEU A 154 -9.41 -13.79 10.84
CA LEU A 154 -8.64 -12.85 10.01
C LEU A 154 -8.29 -11.55 10.74
N GLY A 155 -8.87 -11.26 11.89
CA GLY A 155 -8.66 -9.99 12.60
C GLY A 155 -9.44 -8.81 11.99
N VAL A 156 -10.31 -9.04 11.01
CA VAL A 156 -11.13 -8.00 10.38
C VAL A 156 -12.37 -7.75 11.23
N HIS A 157 -12.47 -6.57 11.84
CA HIS A 157 -13.56 -6.21 12.72
C HIS A 157 -14.95 -6.48 12.11
N GLU A 158 -15.88 -7.00 12.88
CA GLU A 158 -17.21 -7.40 12.36
C GLU A 158 -17.99 -6.27 11.69
N ASN A 159 -17.80 -5.03 12.15
CA ASN A 159 -18.44 -3.84 11.58
C ASN A 159 -17.60 -3.15 10.48
N ALA A 160 -16.41 -3.65 10.15
CA ALA A 160 -15.63 -3.09 9.07
C ALA A 160 -16.36 -3.27 7.73
N VAL A 161 -16.41 -2.21 6.93
CA VAL A 161 -16.90 -2.30 5.55
C VAL A 161 -15.91 -3.12 4.75
N VAL A 162 -16.38 -4.23 4.19
CA VAL A 162 -15.59 -5.08 3.29
C VAL A 162 -16.08 -4.93 1.86
N PRO A 163 -15.18 -4.91 0.87
CA PRO A 163 -15.57 -4.73 -0.51
C PRO A 163 -16.40 -5.91 -1.02
N THR A 164 -17.26 -5.64 -2.00
CA THR A 164 -18.02 -6.67 -2.73
C THR A 164 -17.14 -7.26 -3.82
N TYR A 165 -17.25 -8.56 -4.09
CA TYR A 165 -16.57 -9.22 -5.20
C TYR A 165 -17.52 -9.40 -6.37
N HIS A 166 -17.06 -9.05 -7.57
CA HIS A 166 -17.84 -9.09 -8.79
C HIS A 166 -17.41 -10.22 -9.71
N SER A 167 -18.35 -11.11 -10.09
CA SER A 167 -18.07 -12.20 -11.06
C SER A 167 -17.93 -11.69 -12.48
N LYS A 168 -18.53 -10.55 -12.81
CA LYS A 168 -18.25 -9.74 -14.00
C LYS A 168 -17.19 -8.74 -13.64
N ASN A 169 -15.94 -9.16 -13.68
CA ASN A 169 -14.77 -8.35 -13.35
C ASN A 169 -14.42 -7.37 -14.49
N LEU A 170 -13.51 -6.43 -14.22
CA LEU A 170 -13.11 -5.39 -15.16
C LEU A 170 -12.68 -5.97 -16.52
N SER A 171 -11.85 -7.00 -16.52
CA SER A 171 -11.35 -7.62 -17.75
C SER A 171 -12.45 -8.19 -18.65
N LYS A 172 -13.62 -8.54 -18.09
CA LYS A 172 -14.80 -9.00 -18.83
C LYS A 172 -15.72 -7.86 -19.27
N LEU A 173 -15.70 -6.75 -18.55
CA LEU A 173 -16.55 -5.58 -18.85
C LEU A 173 -15.90 -4.64 -19.85
N PHE A 174 -14.57 -4.57 -19.86
CA PHE A 174 -13.84 -3.70 -20.76
C PHE A 174 -13.95 -4.20 -22.21
N VAL A 175 -14.52 -3.37 -23.08
CA VAL A 175 -14.57 -3.57 -24.52
C VAL A 175 -13.47 -2.73 -25.15
N GLU A 176 -12.62 -3.35 -25.95
CA GLU A 176 -11.56 -2.64 -26.68
C GLU A 176 -12.17 -1.93 -27.89
N GLU A 177 -11.98 -0.62 -27.98
CA GLU A 177 -12.43 0.22 -29.09
C GLU A 177 -11.22 0.92 -29.69
N LYS A 178 -11.15 0.95 -31.01
CA LYS A 178 -10.15 1.73 -31.73
C LYS A 178 -10.64 3.15 -31.88
N THR A 179 -9.88 4.07 -31.35
CA THR A 179 -10.10 5.52 -31.50
C THR A 179 -8.84 6.12 -32.13
N GLU A 180 -9.01 6.82 -33.24
CA GLU A 180 -7.92 7.62 -33.80
C GLU A 180 -7.78 8.89 -32.96
N SER A 181 -6.73 8.99 -32.19
CA SER A 181 -6.48 10.12 -31.29
C SER A 181 -5.00 10.33 -31.08
N ASP A 182 -4.62 11.61 -30.97
CA ASP A 182 -3.26 12.01 -30.55
C ASP A 182 -3.04 11.78 -29.05
N PHE A 183 -4.13 11.63 -28.28
CA PHE A 183 -4.06 11.37 -26.84
C PHE A 183 -4.35 9.89 -26.57
N LYS A 184 -3.34 9.22 -26.02
CA LYS A 184 -3.38 7.78 -25.72
C LYS A 184 -3.14 7.52 -24.25
N VAL A 185 -4.02 6.73 -23.63
CA VAL A 185 -3.95 6.37 -22.21
C VAL A 185 -4.05 4.87 -22.03
N ALA A 186 -3.14 4.32 -21.26
CA ALA A 186 -3.19 2.94 -20.80
C ALA A 186 -3.55 2.91 -19.31
N ILE A 187 -4.63 2.22 -18.97
CA ILE A 187 -5.16 2.13 -17.61
C ILE A 187 -4.61 0.89 -16.93
N PHE A 188 -3.90 1.08 -15.82
CA PHE A 188 -3.59 0.02 -14.87
C PHE A 188 -4.83 -0.24 -14.01
N GLY A 189 -5.58 -1.31 -14.33
CA GLY A 189 -6.90 -1.59 -13.77
C GLY A 189 -6.95 -1.81 -12.25
N THR A 190 -5.80 -2.09 -11.65
CA THR A 190 -5.60 -2.42 -10.24
C THR A 190 -6.33 -3.69 -9.78
N CYS A 191 -5.86 -4.33 -8.70
CA CYS A 191 -6.55 -5.49 -8.13
C CYS A 191 -7.94 -5.11 -7.57
N TYR A 192 -8.09 -3.89 -7.04
CA TYR A 192 -9.36 -3.38 -6.53
C TYR A 192 -10.36 -3.14 -7.68
N GLY A 193 -9.94 -2.44 -8.73
CA GLY A 193 -10.78 -2.21 -9.92
C GLY A 193 -11.14 -3.51 -10.63
N GLU A 194 -10.22 -4.48 -10.69
CA GLU A 194 -10.49 -5.76 -11.37
C GLU A 194 -11.59 -6.56 -10.65
N TYR A 195 -11.56 -6.65 -9.31
CA TYR A 195 -12.39 -7.60 -8.58
C TYR A 195 -13.50 -6.98 -7.73
N ASN A 196 -13.29 -5.74 -7.24
CA ASN A 196 -14.16 -5.13 -6.22
C ASN A 196 -14.97 -3.95 -6.75
N ASP A 197 -14.37 -3.09 -7.58
CA ASP A 197 -15.08 -1.93 -8.14
C ASP A 197 -14.73 -1.72 -9.63
N PRO A 198 -15.15 -2.65 -10.51
CA PRO A 198 -14.91 -2.51 -11.93
C PRO A 198 -15.65 -1.30 -12.54
N LYS A 199 -16.76 -0.88 -11.91
CA LYS A 199 -17.56 0.23 -12.40
C LYS A 199 -16.78 1.54 -12.40
N THR A 200 -16.07 1.86 -11.34
CA THR A 200 -15.22 3.09 -11.27
C THR A 200 -14.21 3.14 -12.42
N VAL A 201 -13.65 2.01 -12.81
CA VAL A 201 -12.70 1.97 -13.94
C VAL A 201 -13.40 2.13 -15.27
N ILE A 202 -14.57 1.52 -15.45
CA ILE A 202 -15.37 1.66 -16.68
C ILE A 202 -15.87 3.10 -16.82
N ASP A 203 -16.36 3.73 -15.75
CA ASP A 203 -16.77 5.13 -15.76
C ASP A 203 -15.60 6.07 -16.17
N LEU A 204 -14.37 5.77 -15.71
CA LEU A 204 -13.16 6.47 -16.15
C LEU A 204 -12.89 6.27 -17.65
N VAL A 205 -13.04 5.04 -18.16
CA VAL A 205 -12.91 4.74 -19.60
C VAL A 205 -13.90 5.54 -20.41
N ASP A 206 -15.16 5.57 -19.99
CA ASP A 206 -16.24 6.30 -20.68
C ASP A 206 -15.96 7.80 -20.73
N VAL A 207 -15.48 8.40 -19.62
CA VAL A 207 -15.09 9.82 -19.58
C VAL A 207 -13.93 10.11 -20.53
N LEU A 208 -12.91 9.26 -20.56
CA LEU A 208 -11.76 9.44 -21.44
C LEU A 208 -12.15 9.32 -22.91
N ARG A 209 -12.97 8.32 -23.27
CA ARG A 209 -13.47 8.13 -24.63
C ARG A 209 -14.37 9.27 -25.08
N HIS A 210 -15.25 9.78 -24.19
CA HIS A 210 -16.07 10.95 -24.49
C HIS A 210 -15.22 12.19 -24.83
N ASN A 211 -14.01 12.27 -24.26
CA ASN A 211 -13.04 13.32 -24.57
C ASN A 211 -12.08 12.95 -25.73
N ASN A 212 -12.45 12.01 -26.56
CA ASN A 212 -11.67 11.55 -27.72
C ASN A 212 -10.25 11.09 -27.37
N VAL A 213 -10.10 10.34 -26.28
CA VAL A 213 -8.83 9.72 -25.86
C VAL A 213 -8.84 8.25 -26.24
N GLU A 214 -7.78 7.76 -26.89
CA GLU A 214 -7.57 6.33 -27.10
C GLU A 214 -7.26 5.65 -25.77
N VAL A 215 -8.06 4.64 -25.38
CA VAL A 215 -7.93 3.98 -24.09
C VAL A 215 -7.62 2.50 -24.27
N LYS A 216 -6.54 2.04 -23.64
CA LYS A 216 -6.20 0.63 -23.48
C LYS A 216 -6.29 0.21 -22.01
N LEU A 217 -6.79 -1.01 -21.76
CA LEU A 217 -6.65 -1.65 -20.46
C LEU A 217 -5.39 -2.51 -20.47
N ILE A 218 -4.51 -2.31 -19.49
CA ILE A 218 -3.28 -3.10 -19.36
C ILE A 218 -3.67 -4.49 -18.86
N LYS A 219 -3.42 -5.51 -19.68
CA LYS A 219 -3.78 -6.89 -19.40
C LYS A 219 -2.59 -7.64 -18.76
N LYS A 220 -2.90 -8.69 -17.98
CA LYS A 220 -1.89 -9.58 -17.37
C LYS A 220 -0.92 -8.90 -16.40
N THR A 221 -1.39 -7.90 -15.67
CA THR A 221 -0.59 -7.24 -14.64
C THR A 221 -0.68 -7.97 -13.30
N GLN A 222 0.37 -7.85 -12.50
CA GLN A 222 0.35 -8.17 -11.07
C GLN A 222 -0.22 -7.00 -10.26
N CYS A 223 -0.47 -7.22 -8.97
CA CYS A 223 -0.74 -6.14 -8.03
C CYS A 223 0.42 -5.13 -8.06
N CYS A 224 0.13 -3.84 -7.82
CA CYS A 224 1.16 -2.80 -7.73
C CYS A 224 2.20 -3.05 -6.62
N GLY A 225 1.89 -3.91 -5.67
CA GLY A 225 2.79 -4.26 -4.56
C GLY A 225 2.50 -3.55 -3.23
N MET A 226 1.66 -2.50 -3.21
CA MET A 226 1.40 -1.72 -1.99
C MET A 226 1.00 -2.57 -0.77
N PRO A 227 0.07 -3.54 -0.84
CA PRO A 227 -0.26 -4.37 0.31
C PRO A 227 0.91 -5.23 0.79
N LYS A 228 1.80 -5.63 -0.11
CA LYS A 228 3.02 -6.37 0.24
C LYS A 228 4.06 -5.46 0.90
N MET A 229 4.19 -4.24 0.42
CA MET A 229 5.04 -3.23 1.04
C MET A 229 4.57 -2.93 2.47
N GLU A 230 3.26 -2.72 2.68
CA GLU A 230 2.68 -2.52 4.02
C GLU A 230 2.94 -3.70 4.97
N LEU A 231 3.06 -4.91 4.45
CA LEU A 231 3.40 -6.09 5.22
C LEU A 231 4.91 -6.19 5.54
N GLY A 232 5.75 -5.47 4.79
CA GLY A 232 7.22 -5.61 4.83
C GLY A 232 7.77 -6.73 3.92
N ASP A 233 6.93 -7.31 3.04
CA ASP A 233 7.29 -8.37 2.09
C ASP A 233 7.92 -7.76 0.81
N LEU A 234 9.15 -7.23 0.95
CA LEU A 234 9.85 -6.52 -0.12
C LEU A 234 10.26 -7.43 -1.27
N ASP A 235 10.52 -8.70 -1.02
CA ASP A 235 10.79 -9.69 -2.09
C ASP A 235 9.60 -9.85 -3.04
N SER A 236 8.37 -9.89 -2.47
CA SER A 236 7.15 -9.92 -3.29
C SER A 236 6.91 -8.60 -4.05
N VAL A 237 7.30 -7.46 -3.47
CA VAL A 237 7.21 -6.15 -4.14
C VAL A 237 8.14 -6.10 -5.35
N ASP A 238 9.41 -6.48 -5.17
CA ASP A 238 10.43 -6.54 -6.24
C ASP A 238 9.96 -7.46 -7.38
N LYS A 239 9.46 -8.65 -7.03
CA LYS A 239 8.90 -9.59 -8.00
C LYS A 239 7.75 -9.00 -8.81
N TYR A 240 6.76 -8.37 -8.15
CA TYR A 240 5.60 -7.79 -8.84
C TYR A 240 6.00 -6.61 -9.72
N ALA A 241 6.95 -5.79 -9.27
CA ALA A 241 7.49 -4.70 -10.05
C ALA A 241 8.12 -5.21 -11.37
N ASN A 242 9.02 -6.20 -11.28
CA ASN A 242 9.68 -6.78 -12.44
C ASN A 242 8.69 -7.41 -13.44
N GLU A 243 7.61 -8.04 -12.95
CA GLU A 243 6.56 -8.60 -13.83
C GLU A 243 5.70 -7.51 -14.50
N ASN A 244 5.56 -6.33 -13.89
CA ASN A 244 4.77 -5.23 -14.43
C ASN A 244 5.55 -4.29 -15.35
N ILE A 245 6.85 -4.09 -15.13
CA ILE A 245 7.65 -3.04 -15.78
C ILE A 245 7.69 -3.22 -17.31
N GLU A 246 7.99 -4.42 -17.81
CA GLU A 246 8.10 -4.64 -19.27
C GLU A 246 6.87 -4.24 -20.06
N PRO A 247 5.65 -4.74 -19.74
CA PRO A 247 4.45 -4.34 -20.47
C PRO A 247 4.12 -2.84 -20.31
N LEU A 248 4.50 -2.20 -19.22
CA LEU A 248 4.33 -0.76 -19.03
C LEU A 248 5.28 0.05 -19.93
N ILE A 249 6.54 -0.35 -20.02
CA ILE A 249 7.54 0.30 -20.88
C ILE A 249 7.13 0.22 -22.36
N GLU A 250 6.63 -0.93 -22.81
CA GLU A 250 6.18 -1.10 -24.20
C GLU A 250 5.05 -0.09 -24.53
N LEU A 251 4.06 0.05 -23.65
CA LEU A 251 2.97 0.99 -23.83
C LEU A 251 3.45 2.46 -23.84
N VAL A 252 4.42 2.81 -23.00
CA VAL A 252 5.00 4.16 -23.01
C VAL A 252 5.76 4.43 -24.30
N LYS A 253 6.51 3.44 -24.83
CA LYS A 253 7.16 3.55 -26.14
C LYS A 253 6.18 3.73 -27.29
N ASP A 254 4.98 3.11 -27.18
CA ASP A 254 3.88 3.27 -28.14
C ASP A 254 3.12 4.61 -27.97
N GLY A 255 3.57 5.48 -27.08
CA GLY A 255 3.02 6.82 -26.85
C GLY A 255 1.86 6.89 -25.87
N PHE A 256 1.57 5.79 -25.14
CA PHE A 256 0.53 5.80 -24.12
C PHE A 256 1.03 6.45 -22.81
N LYS A 257 0.17 7.28 -22.21
CA LYS A 257 0.35 7.75 -20.83
C LYS A 257 -0.28 6.75 -19.87
N LEU A 258 0.46 6.39 -18.81
CA LEU A 258 -0.03 5.43 -17.81
C LEU A 258 -0.85 6.14 -16.75
N ILE A 259 -2.02 5.59 -16.44
CA ILE A 259 -2.86 6.06 -15.33
C ILE A 259 -3.36 4.89 -14.50
N ALA A 260 -3.66 5.16 -13.24
CA ALA A 260 -4.32 4.21 -12.34
C ALA A 260 -5.39 4.94 -11.53
N PRO A 261 -6.62 4.39 -11.39
CA PRO A 261 -7.71 5.03 -10.66
C PRO A 261 -7.56 5.00 -9.14
N ILE A 262 -6.60 4.23 -8.62
CA ILE A 262 -6.39 4.04 -7.18
C ILE A 262 -5.11 4.77 -6.74
N PRO A 263 -5.20 5.76 -5.83
CA PRO A 263 -4.06 6.59 -5.41
C PRO A 263 -2.87 5.81 -4.85
N SER A 264 -3.11 4.75 -4.08
CA SER A 264 -2.03 3.92 -3.52
C SER A 264 -1.21 3.20 -4.60
N CYS A 265 -1.83 2.83 -5.74
CA CYS A 265 -1.10 2.26 -6.86
C CYS A 265 -0.26 3.34 -7.58
N VAL A 266 -0.77 4.56 -7.68
CA VAL A 266 -0.01 5.70 -8.23
C VAL A 266 1.19 6.01 -7.33
N LEU A 267 1.00 6.03 -6.01
CA LEU A 267 2.08 6.21 -5.04
C LEU A 267 3.18 5.15 -5.25
N MET A 268 2.80 3.88 -5.37
CA MET A 268 3.75 2.80 -5.63
C MET A 268 4.59 3.05 -6.89
N PHE A 269 3.94 3.24 -8.03
CA PHE A 269 4.67 3.40 -9.30
C PHE A 269 5.50 4.67 -9.38
N LYS A 270 5.00 5.77 -8.81
CA LYS A 270 5.63 7.07 -8.94
C LYS A 270 6.73 7.32 -7.89
N ASN A 271 6.53 6.89 -6.66
CA ASN A 271 7.37 7.27 -5.53
C ASN A 271 8.11 6.10 -4.91
N GLU A 272 7.45 4.94 -4.71
CA GLU A 272 8.01 3.86 -3.92
C GLU A 272 8.89 2.90 -4.72
N LEU A 273 8.42 2.45 -5.89
CA LEU A 273 9.18 1.51 -6.71
C LEU A 273 10.56 2.06 -7.14
N PRO A 274 10.71 3.33 -7.54
CA PRO A 274 12.04 3.89 -7.81
C PRO A 274 12.99 3.80 -6.61
N MET A 275 12.48 3.95 -5.39
CA MET A 275 13.29 3.85 -4.17
C MET A 275 13.61 2.40 -3.79
N ILE A 276 12.70 1.46 -4.07
CA ILE A 276 12.86 0.03 -3.76
C ILE A 276 13.76 -0.66 -4.77
N LEU A 277 13.67 -0.28 -6.04
CA LEU A 277 14.47 -0.86 -7.12
C LEU A 277 15.85 -0.19 -7.28
N ASN A 278 16.08 0.94 -6.61
CA ASN A 278 17.30 1.75 -6.71
C ASN A 278 17.56 2.27 -8.14
N GLU A 279 16.50 2.71 -8.82
CA GLU A 279 16.55 3.25 -10.19
C GLU A 279 16.23 4.76 -10.23
#